data_510701b87c13fb3117c39378952d017e
#
_entry.id   510701b87c13fb3117c39378952d017e
#
_cell.length_a   1.000
_cell.length_b   1.000
_cell.length_c   1.000
_cell.angle_alpha   90.00
_cell.angle_beta   90.00
_cell.angle_gamma   90.00
#
_symmetry.space_group_name_H-M   'P 1'
#
loop_
_entity.id
_entity.type
_entity.pdbx_description
1 polymer ?
#
loop_
_entity_poly.entity_id
_entity_poly.type
_entity_poly.pdbx_seq_one_letter_code
_entity_poly.pdbx_strand_id
1 'polypeptide(L)'
;MKKFTCLAFAFWIGFSSFAQNNLKLNAYADEQLYGNDKKLIYIKFKETHQVKESEVAEFIDLMILNAGNNKVRLIKSERDPLGYTHNRYAIVNNGNTEYASKMIVAHLKDGKLISLNGDLDAPKTASTQFAISESAALSSALKKVNAKKYKWENKAEETHMRVTLNQPDFTYLPKAKKVLFEKNGKAVSAYMFNIYAEEPLYRANVIVDAVSGKVLDEQNLICTADVPASALTKYSGTQTLTCDQQTPSLFRLREVARGLGVETYNMKNTTTYSATDFTNTSTSWTTTGVDQAATDAHWGAEVTYDYYMNMHSRNSIDNAGYKLLSYVHYSTNYNNAFWDGQRMTYGDGNGTTFTILTGLDVCGHEVTHGLTSNSSQLVYQNESGALNESYSDIFGTLIENYGRPTNWNWKIGTDITPSGNGIRNMQNPNQFNHPDTYMGTNYYTGTNDNGGVHTNSGVSNFWFYLLSTGGTGTNDIANTYTVNGIGMANAAKIAFRALTVYYTPSTNYANARLLSIQAAKDLFGNCSNEVIQTTNAWHAVGVGSVYAPSAINPNFIANSTNYCTLPATISFSNTTSNGVSYTWFFGDNTTSTGTNVVHT
;
A
#
# COMPACT_ATOMS: atom_id res chain seq x y z
N MET A 1 14.72 55.30 12.16
CA MET A 1 14.40 54.13 13.01
C MET A 1 12.92 54.15 13.39
N LYS A 2 12.01 53.90 12.46
CA LYS A 2 10.58 53.69 12.72
C LYS A 2 9.94 53.02 11.51
N LYS A 3 10.23 51.73 11.26
CA LYS A 3 9.52 50.91 10.24
C LYS A 3 9.65 49.38 10.46
N PHE A 4 10.00 48.92 11.65
CA PHE A 4 10.17 47.48 11.90
C PHE A 4 9.19 46.86 12.92
N THR A 5 8.23 47.64 13.45
CA THR A 5 7.38 47.18 14.55
C THR A 5 5.99 46.69 14.12
N CYS A 6 5.55 46.89 12.87
CA CYS A 6 4.21 46.48 12.45
C CYS A 6 4.13 45.05 11.84
N LEU A 7 5.24 44.45 11.34
CA LEU A 7 5.19 43.11 10.78
C LEU A 7 5.23 41.98 11.83
N ALA A 8 5.81 42.24 13.00
CA ALA A 8 5.87 41.24 14.08
C ALA A 8 4.52 41.03 14.78
N PHE A 9 3.65 42.04 14.79
CA PHE A 9 2.33 41.98 15.46
C PHE A 9 1.28 41.18 14.65
N ALA A 10 1.34 41.21 13.31
CA ALA A 10 0.41 40.46 12.46
C ALA A 10 0.71 38.95 12.47
N PHE A 11 1.98 38.55 12.61
CA PHE A 11 2.39 37.16 12.72
C PHE A 11 2.03 36.55 14.09
N TRP A 12 2.04 37.34 15.15
CA TRP A 12 1.71 36.88 16.51
C TRP A 12 0.19 36.71 16.73
N ILE A 13 -0.64 37.52 16.08
CA ILE A 13 -2.11 37.41 16.19
C ILE A 13 -2.61 36.14 15.46
N GLY A 14 -2.02 35.78 14.33
CA GLY A 14 -2.36 34.53 13.63
C GLY A 14 -1.97 33.26 14.40
N PHE A 15 -0.84 33.26 15.07
CA PHE A 15 -0.37 32.13 15.88
C PHE A 15 -1.17 31.97 17.19
N SER A 16 -1.58 33.08 17.81
CA SER A 16 -2.35 33.06 19.05
C SER A 16 -3.79 32.57 18.85
N SER A 17 -4.44 32.90 17.72
CA SER A 17 -5.80 32.45 17.45
C SER A 17 -5.89 30.94 17.12
N PHE A 18 -4.93 30.39 16.38
CA PHE A 18 -4.86 28.96 16.05
C PHE A 18 -4.57 28.10 17.30
N ALA A 19 -3.61 28.52 18.12
CA ALA A 19 -3.29 27.85 19.38
C ALA A 19 -4.45 27.95 20.39
N GLN A 20 -5.18 29.07 20.43
CA GLN A 20 -6.28 29.27 21.34
C GLN A 20 -7.53 28.47 20.97
N ASN A 21 -7.78 28.20 19.66
CA ASN A 21 -8.89 27.38 19.21
C ASN A 21 -8.61 25.88 19.39
N ASN A 22 -7.38 25.42 19.17
CA ASN A 22 -6.99 24.05 19.48
C ASN A 22 -7.10 23.74 20.98
N LEU A 23 -6.74 24.67 21.85
CA LEU A 23 -6.94 24.53 23.30
C LEU A 23 -8.43 24.48 23.68
N LYS A 24 -9.29 25.23 23.01
CA LYS A 24 -10.75 25.16 23.23
C LYS A 24 -11.34 23.86 22.73
N LEU A 25 -10.96 23.38 21.53
CA LEU A 25 -11.44 22.12 20.98
C LEU A 25 -11.05 20.93 21.87
N ASN A 26 -9.84 20.91 22.41
CA ASN A 26 -9.36 19.88 23.32
C ASN A 26 -10.16 19.79 24.62
N ALA A 27 -10.84 20.86 25.04
CA ALA A 27 -11.75 20.82 26.18
C ALA A 27 -12.98 19.92 25.89
N TYR A 28 -13.45 19.91 24.65
CA TYR A 28 -14.62 19.13 24.21
C TYR A 28 -14.25 17.72 23.74
N ALA A 29 -13.07 17.55 23.15
CA ALA A 29 -12.65 16.29 22.52
C ALA A 29 -12.21 15.24 23.56
N ASP A 30 -12.71 14.02 23.40
CA ASP A 30 -12.27 12.81 24.07
C ASP A 30 -11.16 12.11 23.24
N GLU A 31 -11.35 12.07 21.91
CA GLU A 31 -10.44 11.46 20.95
C GLU A 31 -10.34 12.31 19.68
N GLN A 32 -9.15 12.37 19.09
CA GLN A 32 -8.91 13.04 17.81
C GLN A 32 -8.04 12.13 16.94
N LEU A 33 -8.46 11.89 15.68
CA LEU A 33 -7.68 11.12 14.71
C LEU A 33 -7.26 12.01 13.55
N TYR A 34 -6.04 11.80 13.10
CA TYR A 34 -5.41 12.53 12.02
C TYR A 34 -5.09 11.60 10.84
N GLY A 35 -5.32 12.06 9.63
CA GLY A 35 -4.92 11.36 8.41
C GLY A 35 -3.41 11.36 8.19
N ASN A 36 -2.95 10.63 7.17
CA ASN A 36 -1.53 10.56 6.80
C ASN A 36 -0.94 11.94 6.45
N ASP A 37 -1.76 12.87 5.98
CA ASP A 37 -1.40 14.27 5.69
C ASP A 37 -1.43 15.17 6.94
N LYS A 38 -1.58 14.59 8.12
CA LYS A 38 -1.69 15.25 9.44
C LYS A 38 -2.91 16.19 9.58
N LYS A 39 -3.91 16.06 8.71
CA LYS A 39 -5.19 16.76 8.87
C LYS A 39 -6.09 16.00 9.83
N LEU A 40 -6.86 16.76 10.60
CA LEU A 40 -7.87 16.21 11.52
C LEU A 40 -9.02 15.62 10.68
N ILE A 41 -9.34 14.34 10.92
CA ILE A 41 -10.37 13.60 10.14
C ILE A 41 -11.52 13.07 11.01
N TYR A 42 -11.31 12.99 12.31
CA TYR A 42 -12.33 12.50 13.25
C TYR A 42 -12.15 13.11 14.63
N ILE A 43 -13.27 13.42 15.29
CA ILE A 43 -13.32 13.88 16.68
C ILE A 43 -14.45 13.13 17.39
N LYS A 44 -14.15 12.52 18.54
CA LYS A 44 -15.14 12.05 19.50
C LYS A 44 -15.25 13.04 20.65
N PHE A 45 -16.45 13.34 21.08
CA PHE A 45 -16.73 14.32 22.11
C PHE A 45 -16.93 13.69 23.50
N LYS A 46 -16.50 14.41 24.53
CA LYS A 46 -16.69 14.01 25.93
C LYS A 46 -18.18 14.08 26.32
N GLU A 47 -18.65 13.13 27.09
CA GLU A 47 -20.01 13.14 27.61
C GLU A 47 -20.31 14.33 28.51
N THR A 48 -19.28 14.92 29.12
CA THR A 48 -19.40 16.10 30.01
C THR A 48 -19.56 17.42 29.28
N HIS A 49 -19.25 17.48 27.98
CA HIS A 49 -19.32 18.69 27.15
C HIS A 49 -20.21 18.41 25.93
N GLN A 50 -21.52 18.54 26.14
CA GLN A 50 -22.52 18.15 25.15
C GLN A 50 -22.96 19.35 24.31
N VAL A 51 -22.81 19.21 22.99
CA VAL A 51 -23.36 20.14 21.99
C VAL A 51 -24.71 19.60 21.55
N LYS A 52 -25.77 20.42 21.65
CA LYS A 52 -27.11 20.04 21.21
C LYS A 52 -27.22 20.10 19.68
N GLU A 53 -28.14 19.33 19.11
CA GLU A 53 -28.37 19.28 17.67
C GLU A 53 -28.56 20.67 17.04
N SER A 54 -29.31 21.55 17.70
CA SER A 54 -29.55 22.93 17.23
C SER A 54 -28.30 23.82 17.21
N GLU A 55 -27.25 23.43 17.93
CA GLU A 55 -26.00 24.20 18.10
C GLU A 55 -24.87 23.65 17.22
N VAL A 56 -25.06 22.48 16.59
CA VAL A 56 -23.99 21.76 15.87
C VAL A 56 -23.40 22.58 14.73
N ALA A 57 -24.22 23.23 13.92
CA ALA A 57 -23.72 24.02 12.79
C ALA A 57 -22.86 25.20 13.27
N GLU A 58 -23.33 25.94 14.27
CA GLU A 58 -22.60 27.05 14.88
C GLU A 58 -21.30 26.55 15.55
N PHE A 59 -21.36 25.41 16.24
CA PHE A 59 -20.19 24.78 16.84
C PHE A 59 -19.13 24.45 15.80
N ILE A 60 -19.52 23.85 14.67
CA ILE A 60 -18.60 23.55 13.57
C ILE A 60 -17.99 24.82 12.99
N ASP A 61 -18.80 25.84 12.74
CA ASP A 61 -18.34 27.13 12.20
C ASP A 61 -17.28 27.77 13.10
N LEU A 62 -17.51 27.77 14.41
CA LEU A 62 -16.65 28.45 15.38
C LEU A 62 -15.42 27.64 15.77
N MET A 63 -15.59 26.32 15.99
CA MET A 63 -14.57 25.48 16.61
C MET A 63 -13.73 24.71 15.60
N ILE A 64 -14.31 24.32 14.47
CA ILE A 64 -13.66 23.53 13.42
C ILE A 64 -13.19 24.44 12.29
N LEU A 65 -14.07 25.30 11.76
CA LEU A 65 -13.74 26.19 10.64
C LEU A 65 -13.14 27.53 11.07
N ASN A 66 -12.86 27.71 12.37
CA ASN A 66 -12.16 28.85 12.97
C ASN A 66 -12.85 30.22 12.75
N ALA A 67 -14.17 30.25 12.72
CA ALA A 67 -14.98 31.47 12.56
C ALA A 67 -14.49 32.43 11.43
N GLY A 68 -13.83 31.83 10.41
CA GLY A 68 -13.27 32.57 9.28
C GLY A 68 -14.30 32.86 8.19
N ASN A 69 -13.84 32.80 6.93
CA ASN A 69 -14.71 32.99 5.76
C ASN A 69 -15.50 31.72 5.37
N ASN A 70 -15.49 30.68 6.20
CA ASN A 70 -16.14 29.41 5.92
C ASN A 70 -17.23 29.12 6.94
N LYS A 71 -18.31 28.50 6.48
CA LYS A 71 -19.46 28.04 7.27
C LYS A 71 -19.91 26.68 6.79
N VAL A 72 -20.77 26.02 7.57
CA VAL A 72 -21.43 24.80 7.12
C VAL A 72 -22.89 25.04 6.75
N ARG A 73 -23.35 24.26 5.78
CA ARG A 73 -24.75 24.21 5.36
C ARG A 73 -25.22 22.77 5.36
N LEU A 74 -26.28 22.49 6.11
CA LEU A 74 -26.90 21.18 6.16
C LEU A 74 -27.42 20.79 4.76
N ILE A 75 -27.02 19.62 4.26
CA ILE A 75 -27.47 19.06 2.99
C ILE A 75 -28.33 17.81 3.14
N LYS A 76 -28.12 17.02 4.20
CA LYS A 76 -28.89 15.81 4.47
C LYS A 76 -28.88 15.48 5.96
N SER A 77 -30.00 14.95 6.46
CA SER A 77 -30.14 14.38 7.79
C SER A 77 -30.80 13.01 7.66
N GLU A 78 -30.21 11.98 8.25
CA GLU A 78 -30.70 10.60 8.20
C GLU A 78 -30.59 9.98 9.59
N ARG A 79 -31.59 9.20 9.98
CA ARG A 79 -31.56 8.42 11.23
C ARG A 79 -31.33 6.95 10.91
N ASP A 80 -30.40 6.33 11.61
CA ASP A 80 -30.09 4.92 11.48
C ASP A 80 -30.94 4.04 12.43
N PRO A 81 -30.97 2.69 12.23
CA PRO A 81 -31.67 1.77 13.11
C PRO A 81 -31.14 1.70 14.55
N LEU A 82 -29.92 2.18 14.82
CA LEU A 82 -29.30 2.24 16.14
C LEU A 82 -29.68 3.52 16.90
N GLY A 83 -30.48 4.39 16.27
CA GLY A 83 -30.99 5.62 16.84
C GLY A 83 -30.05 6.81 16.72
N TYR A 84 -28.98 6.71 15.93
CA TYR A 84 -28.15 7.85 15.61
C TYR A 84 -28.76 8.69 14.49
N THR A 85 -28.58 10.01 14.57
CA THR A 85 -28.87 10.94 13.49
C THR A 85 -27.54 11.36 12.85
N HIS A 86 -27.43 11.26 11.53
CA HIS A 86 -26.25 11.62 10.76
C HIS A 86 -26.55 12.84 9.91
N ASN A 87 -26.04 14.00 10.35
CA ASN A 87 -26.21 15.27 9.66
C ASN A 87 -24.98 15.53 8.76
N ARG A 88 -25.21 15.61 7.44
CA ARG A 88 -24.18 15.91 6.45
C ARG A 88 -24.19 17.39 6.10
N TYR A 89 -23.05 18.03 6.23
CA TYR A 89 -22.87 19.46 5.99
C TYR A 89 -21.89 19.70 4.85
N ALA A 90 -22.28 20.48 3.84
CA ALA A 90 -21.34 21.07 2.89
C ALA A 90 -20.59 22.23 3.56
N ILE A 91 -19.30 22.38 3.26
CA ILE A 91 -18.54 23.56 3.63
C ILE A 91 -18.76 24.63 2.55
N VAL A 92 -19.14 25.83 2.95
CA VAL A 92 -19.40 26.95 2.06
C VAL A 92 -18.59 28.18 2.52
N ASN A 93 -18.24 29.07 1.59
CA ASN A 93 -17.66 30.37 1.95
C ASN A 93 -18.77 31.38 2.35
N ASN A 94 -18.36 32.57 2.78
CA ASN A 94 -19.31 33.63 3.14
C ASN A 94 -20.24 34.08 1.98
N GLY A 95 -19.85 33.84 0.73
CA GLY A 95 -20.69 34.03 -0.46
C GLY A 95 -21.58 32.83 -0.78
N ASN A 96 -21.72 31.86 0.15
CA ASN A 96 -22.50 30.63 0.00
C ASN A 96 -22.05 29.73 -1.18
N THR A 97 -20.80 29.90 -1.68
CA THR A 97 -20.21 29.02 -2.69
C THR A 97 -19.64 27.79 -2.00
N GLU A 98 -20.07 26.59 -2.43
CA GLU A 98 -19.70 25.32 -1.85
C GLU A 98 -18.28 24.90 -2.25
N TYR A 99 -17.54 24.31 -1.33
CA TYR A 99 -16.28 23.63 -1.64
C TYR A 99 -16.56 22.26 -2.25
N ALA A 100 -16.13 22.04 -3.49
CA ALA A 100 -16.32 20.79 -4.18
C ALA A 100 -15.63 19.65 -3.43
N SER A 101 -16.36 18.55 -3.24
CA SER A 101 -15.85 17.33 -2.59
C SER A 101 -15.41 17.50 -1.12
N LYS A 102 -15.93 18.56 -0.43
CA LYS A 102 -15.69 18.78 0.99
C LYS A 102 -16.96 18.62 1.81
N MET A 103 -16.89 17.81 2.88
CA MET A 103 -18.05 17.48 3.69
C MET A 103 -17.65 17.25 5.16
N ILE A 104 -18.52 17.67 6.08
CA ILE A 104 -18.46 17.28 7.49
C ILE A 104 -19.72 16.48 7.82
N VAL A 105 -19.54 15.36 8.50
CA VAL A 105 -20.65 14.55 9.01
C VAL A 105 -20.67 14.63 10.54
N ALA A 106 -21.79 15.04 11.09
CA ALA A 106 -22.05 15.04 12.53
C ALA A 106 -22.92 13.83 12.90
N HIS A 107 -22.46 13.06 13.87
CA HIS A 107 -23.17 11.92 14.41
C HIS A 107 -23.77 12.30 15.76
N LEU A 108 -25.10 12.26 15.84
CA LEU A 108 -25.86 12.62 17.04
C LEU A 108 -26.54 11.40 17.62
N LYS A 109 -26.69 11.36 18.93
CA LYS A 109 -27.54 10.42 19.65
C LYS A 109 -28.30 11.16 20.74
N ASP A 110 -29.61 10.91 20.82
CA ASP A 110 -30.49 11.59 21.77
C ASP A 110 -30.40 13.12 21.73
N GLY A 111 -30.28 13.69 20.50
CA GLY A 111 -30.18 15.12 20.25
C GLY A 111 -28.84 15.77 20.66
N LYS A 112 -27.79 14.95 20.88
CA LYS A 112 -26.47 15.40 21.32
C LYS A 112 -25.38 14.96 20.34
N LEU A 113 -24.41 15.83 20.07
CA LEU A 113 -23.28 15.54 19.23
C LEU A 113 -22.34 14.54 19.90
N ILE A 114 -22.12 13.39 19.25
CA ILE A 114 -21.22 12.34 19.72
C ILE A 114 -19.87 12.41 19.03
N SER A 115 -19.86 12.62 17.70
CA SER A 115 -18.63 12.70 16.92
C SER A 115 -18.80 13.51 15.65
N LEU A 116 -17.68 13.98 15.11
CA LEU A 116 -17.56 14.59 13.78
C LEU A 116 -16.53 13.81 12.97
N ASN A 117 -16.77 13.65 11.68
CA ASN A 117 -15.76 13.18 10.73
C ASN A 117 -15.86 13.88 9.39
N GLY A 118 -14.81 13.77 8.57
CA GLY A 118 -14.72 14.38 7.25
C GLY A 118 -13.63 15.45 7.17
N ASP A 119 -13.90 16.52 6.43
CA ASP A 119 -12.96 17.62 6.21
C ASP A 119 -12.98 18.60 7.38
N LEU A 120 -12.29 18.27 8.47
CA LEU A 120 -12.32 19.03 9.71
C LEU A 120 -11.30 20.18 9.75
N ASP A 121 -10.55 20.41 8.67
CA ASP A 121 -9.66 21.56 8.52
C ASP A 121 -10.28 22.62 7.60
N ALA A 122 -10.23 23.87 8.03
CA ALA A 122 -10.75 24.98 7.25
C ALA A 122 -9.94 25.19 5.96
N PRO A 123 -10.57 25.10 4.76
CA PRO A 123 -9.85 25.32 3.51
C PRO A 123 -9.40 26.78 3.38
N LYS A 124 -8.19 26.97 2.81
CA LYS A 124 -7.64 28.31 2.54
C LYS A 124 -8.09 28.77 1.15
N THR A 125 -8.90 29.83 1.10
CA THR A 125 -9.37 30.41 -0.17
C THR A 125 -8.31 31.32 -0.76
N ALA A 126 -7.93 31.10 -2.04
CA ALA A 126 -7.00 31.96 -2.76
C ALA A 126 -7.71 32.99 -3.69
N SER A 127 -8.85 32.62 -4.26
CA SER A 127 -9.65 33.48 -5.15
C SER A 127 -11.12 33.09 -5.08
N THR A 128 -12.01 34.10 -5.19
CA THR A 128 -13.46 33.92 -5.32
C THR A 128 -14.00 34.54 -6.60
N GLN A 129 -13.14 34.88 -7.58
CA GLN A 129 -13.53 35.50 -8.83
C GLN A 129 -13.99 34.46 -9.86
N PHE A 130 -15.08 34.77 -10.57
CA PHE A 130 -15.58 34.05 -11.72
C PHE A 130 -15.40 34.99 -12.94
N ALA A 131 -14.22 34.95 -13.58
CA ALA A 131 -13.83 35.88 -14.63
C ALA A 131 -14.31 35.45 -16.03
N ILE A 132 -14.40 34.14 -16.30
CA ILE A 132 -14.94 33.62 -17.56
C ILE A 132 -16.42 33.30 -17.41
N SER A 133 -17.14 33.28 -18.53
CA SER A 133 -18.56 32.89 -18.56
C SER A 133 -18.74 31.38 -18.37
N GLU A 134 -19.93 30.97 -17.93
CA GLU A 134 -20.30 29.54 -17.80
C GLU A 134 -20.20 28.81 -19.13
N SER A 135 -20.57 29.48 -20.24
CA SER A 135 -20.47 28.93 -21.58
C SER A 135 -19.02 28.71 -22.04
N ALA A 136 -18.12 29.64 -21.72
CA ALA A 136 -16.70 29.49 -22.01
C ALA A 136 -16.08 28.33 -21.19
N ALA A 137 -16.46 28.21 -19.94
CA ALA A 137 -16.01 27.09 -19.08
C ALA A 137 -16.57 25.74 -19.58
N LEU A 138 -17.86 25.67 -19.98
CA LEU A 138 -18.43 24.48 -20.58
C LEU A 138 -17.71 24.08 -21.86
N SER A 139 -17.39 25.04 -22.72
CA SER A 139 -16.62 24.77 -23.94
C SER A 139 -15.26 24.13 -23.64
N SER A 140 -14.57 24.60 -22.60
CA SER A 140 -13.30 24.02 -22.17
C SER A 140 -13.49 22.58 -21.66
N ALA A 141 -14.53 22.32 -20.88
CA ALA A 141 -14.86 21.00 -20.40
C ALA A 141 -15.21 20.02 -21.53
N LEU A 142 -16.04 20.44 -22.51
CA LEU A 142 -16.39 19.63 -23.67
C LEU A 142 -15.20 19.35 -24.58
N LYS A 143 -14.29 20.33 -24.76
CA LYS A 143 -13.03 20.14 -25.49
C LYS A 143 -12.13 19.11 -24.83
N LYS A 144 -12.11 19.05 -23.50
CA LYS A 144 -11.34 18.05 -22.74
C LYS A 144 -11.93 16.65 -22.91
N VAL A 145 -13.26 16.50 -22.79
CA VAL A 145 -13.96 15.22 -22.95
C VAL A 145 -13.89 14.70 -24.38
N ASN A 146 -14.03 15.59 -25.36
CA ASN A 146 -13.90 15.31 -26.79
C ASN A 146 -14.73 14.10 -27.29
N ALA A 147 -15.97 13.97 -26.82
CA ALA A 147 -16.84 12.88 -27.21
C ALA A 147 -17.44 13.11 -28.62
N LYS A 148 -17.72 12.02 -29.33
CA LYS A 148 -18.39 12.04 -30.63
C LYS A 148 -19.89 12.29 -30.50
N LYS A 149 -20.50 11.81 -29.40
CA LYS A 149 -21.91 11.93 -29.10
C LYS A 149 -22.15 12.05 -27.60
N TYR A 150 -22.95 13.01 -27.20
CA TYR A 150 -23.33 13.24 -25.81
C TYR A 150 -24.76 12.79 -25.56
N LYS A 151 -25.10 12.45 -24.30
CA LYS A 151 -26.42 11.95 -23.89
C LYS A 151 -27.57 12.93 -24.19
N TRP A 152 -27.35 14.24 -24.07
CA TRP A 152 -28.38 15.25 -24.39
C TRP A 152 -28.71 15.37 -25.90
N GLU A 153 -27.92 14.77 -26.78
CA GLU A 153 -28.19 14.66 -28.21
C GLU A 153 -29.15 13.50 -28.51
N ASN A 154 -29.32 12.55 -27.58
CA ASN A 154 -30.26 11.44 -27.70
C ASN A 154 -31.65 11.85 -27.15
N LYS A 155 -32.46 12.43 -28.00
CA LYS A 155 -33.79 12.95 -27.63
C LYS A 155 -34.77 11.89 -27.19
N ALA A 156 -34.65 10.66 -27.70
CA ALA A 156 -35.50 9.55 -27.30
C ALA A 156 -35.24 9.16 -25.82
N GLU A 157 -33.95 9.10 -25.43
CA GLU A 157 -33.57 8.79 -24.05
C GLU A 157 -33.96 9.93 -23.09
N GLU A 158 -33.75 11.18 -23.45
CA GLU A 158 -34.21 12.31 -22.62
C GLU A 158 -35.72 12.27 -22.39
N THR A 159 -36.50 11.95 -23.46
CA THR A 159 -37.94 11.81 -23.33
C THR A 159 -38.35 10.67 -22.44
N HIS A 160 -37.70 9.51 -22.58
CA HIS A 160 -37.91 8.35 -21.66
C HIS A 160 -37.62 8.72 -20.21
N MET A 161 -36.50 9.39 -19.96
CA MET A 161 -36.12 9.79 -18.61
C MET A 161 -37.06 10.82 -17.97
N ARG A 162 -37.59 11.76 -18.76
CA ARG A 162 -38.63 12.72 -18.29
C ARG A 162 -39.87 12.00 -17.76
N VAL A 163 -40.30 10.97 -18.47
CA VAL A 163 -41.46 10.14 -18.05
C VAL A 163 -41.09 9.29 -16.82
N THR A 164 -39.97 8.60 -16.88
CA THR A 164 -39.54 7.67 -15.79
C THR A 164 -39.31 8.39 -14.47
N LEU A 165 -38.69 9.58 -14.49
CA LEU A 165 -38.41 10.39 -13.30
C LEU A 165 -39.58 11.29 -12.87
N ASN A 166 -40.65 11.36 -13.69
CA ASN A 166 -41.75 12.32 -13.53
C ASN A 166 -41.23 13.77 -13.42
N GLN A 167 -40.25 14.12 -14.26
CA GLN A 167 -39.61 15.45 -14.34
C GLN A 167 -39.66 15.98 -15.78
N PRO A 168 -40.67 16.81 -16.14
CA PRO A 168 -40.84 17.31 -17.52
C PRO A 168 -39.63 18.09 -18.05
N ASP A 169 -38.89 18.77 -17.18
CA ASP A 169 -37.75 19.62 -17.54
C ASP A 169 -36.39 18.88 -17.43
N PHE A 170 -36.43 17.57 -17.26
CA PHE A 170 -35.19 16.78 -17.19
C PHE A 170 -34.39 16.91 -18.50
N THR A 171 -33.09 17.14 -18.34
CA THR A 171 -32.13 17.13 -19.44
C THR A 171 -30.74 16.68 -18.95
N TYR A 172 -30.03 15.98 -19.83
CA TYR A 172 -28.61 15.67 -19.63
C TYR A 172 -27.67 16.83 -19.98
N LEU A 173 -28.20 17.96 -20.51
CA LEU A 173 -27.37 19.12 -20.81
C LEU A 173 -26.71 19.65 -19.54
N PRO A 174 -25.35 19.73 -19.50
CA PRO A 174 -24.65 20.13 -18.30
C PRO A 174 -25.01 21.55 -17.87
N LYS A 175 -25.38 21.69 -16.59
CA LYS A 175 -25.57 22.99 -15.95
C LYS A 175 -24.33 23.30 -15.10
N ALA A 176 -23.86 24.54 -15.17
CA ALA A 176 -22.73 24.98 -14.34
C ALA A 176 -23.11 25.01 -12.86
N LYS A 177 -22.34 24.33 -12.01
CA LYS A 177 -22.33 24.53 -10.56
C LYS A 177 -21.11 25.35 -10.21
N LYS A 178 -21.30 26.56 -9.62
CA LYS A 178 -20.20 27.36 -9.07
C LYS A 178 -19.69 26.71 -7.80
N VAL A 179 -18.40 26.43 -7.74
CA VAL A 179 -17.74 25.77 -6.60
C VAL A 179 -16.40 26.43 -6.28
N LEU A 180 -15.90 26.15 -5.09
CA LEU A 180 -14.50 26.34 -4.75
C LEU A 180 -13.81 24.97 -4.80
N PHE A 181 -12.70 24.87 -5.52
CA PHE A 181 -11.95 23.62 -5.68
C PHE A 181 -10.56 23.75 -5.08
N GLU A 182 -10.22 22.85 -4.15
CA GLU A 182 -8.90 22.86 -3.51
C GLU A 182 -7.87 22.15 -4.39
N LYS A 183 -6.79 22.87 -4.74
CA LYS A 183 -5.63 22.34 -5.44
C LYS A 183 -4.36 22.83 -4.76
N ASN A 184 -3.46 21.91 -4.40
CA ASN A 184 -2.19 22.21 -3.74
C ASN A 184 -2.37 23.08 -2.47
N GLY A 185 -3.38 22.76 -1.65
CA GLY A 185 -3.66 23.45 -0.38
C GLY A 185 -4.26 24.86 -0.51
N LYS A 186 -4.71 25.25 -1.71
CA LYS A 186 -5.41 26.51 -1.97
C LYS A 186 -6.71 26.26 -2.72
N ALA A 187 -7.79 26.87 -2.29
CA ALA A 187 -9.07 26.79 -2.98
C ALA A 187 -9.23 27.94 -3.98
N VAL A 188 -9.62 27.62 -5.21
CA VAL A 188 -9.87 28.55 -6.31
C VAL A 188 -11.31 28.43 -6.79
N SER A 189 -11.87 29.52 -7.34
CA SER A 189 -13.19 29.49 -7.98
C SER A 189 -13.17 28.59 -9.21
N ALA A 190 -14.17 27.74 -9.35
CA ALA A 190 -14.31 26.84 -10.47
C ALA A 190 -15.77 26.65 -10.87
N TYR A 191 -15.98 26.24 -12.10
CA TYR A 191 -17.24 25.69 -12.60
C TYR A 191 -17.15 24.17 -12.63
N MET A 192 -18.12 23.49 -12.06
CA MET A 192 -18.25 22.03 -12.12
C MET A 192 -19.43 21.66 -13.04
N PHE A 193 -19.16 20.76 -13.98
CA PHE A 193 -20.15 20.26 -14.96
C PHE A 193 -20.23 18.74 -14.87
N ASN A 194 -21.44 18.19 -14.69
CA ASN A 194 -21.69 16.76 -14.87
C ASN A 194 -21.84 16.50 -16.38
N ILE A 195 -20.80 15.98 -17.02
CA ILE A 195 -20.80 15.69 -18.46
C ILE A 195 -21.03 14.20 -18.66
N TYR A 196 -22.06 13.88 -19.48
CA TYR A 196 -22.41 12.51 -19.83
C TYR A 196 -22.36 12.35 -21.35
N ALA A 197 -21.41 11.54 -21.83
CA ALA A 197 -21.27 11.18 -23.23
C ALA A 197 -21.74 9.75 -23.50
N GLU A 198 -22.18 9.49 -24.74
CA GLU A 198 -22.62 8.18 -25.23
C GLU A 198 -21.51 7.48 -26.03
N GLU A 199 -20.72 8.27 -26.80
CA GLU A 199 -19.63 7.74 -27.62
C GLU A 199 -18.34 8.57 -27.48
N PRO A 200 -17.31 8.04 -26.81
CA PRO A 200 -17.33 6.86 -25.95
C PRO A 200 -18.21 7.08 -24.72
N LEU A 201 -18.60 5.99 -24.04
CA LEU A 201 -19.30 6.08 -22.77
C LEU A 201 -18.42 6.79 -21.73
N TYR A 202 -18.89 7.92 -21.23
CA TYR A 202 -18.16 8.76 -20.27
C TYR A 202 -19.15 9.52 -19.40
N ARG A 203 -18.92 9.57 -18.10
CA ARG A 203 -19.64 10.46 -17.20
C ARG A 203 -18.74 10.92 -16.08
N ALA A 204 -18.54 12.22 -15.96
CA ALA A 204 -17.73 12.78 -14.88
C ALA A 204 -18.21 14.17 -14.47
N ASN A 205 -17.86 14.57 -13.24
CA ASN A 205 -17.83 15.97 -12.87
C ASN A 205 -16.52 16.57 -13.38
N VAL A 206 -16.58 17.42 -14.38
CA VAL A 206 -15.42 18.13 -14.92
C VAL A 206 -15.34 19.49 -14.25
N ILE A 207 -14.21 19.78 -13.60
CA ILE A 207 -13.98 21.00 -12.83
C ILE A 207 -13.06 21.92 -13.62
N VAL A 208 -13.54 23.13 -13.92
CA VAL A 208 -12.87 24.12 -14.76
C VAL A 208 -12.59 25.39 -13.94
N ASP A 209 -11.35 25.84 -13.94
CA ASP A 209 -10.92 27.07 -13.30
C ASP A 209 -11.72 28.28 -13.84
N ALA A 210 -12.35 29.03 -12.95
CA ALA A 210 -13.27 30.12 -13.32
C ALA A 210 -12.55 31.39 -13.77
N VAL A 211 -11.23 31.44 -13.71
CA VAL A 211 -10.40 32.57 -14.17
C VAL A 211 -9.70 32.25 -15.48
N SER A 212 -9.01 31.09 -15.54
CA SER A 212 -8.17 30.71 -16.68
C SER A 212 -8.87 29.84 -17.71
N GLY A 213 -10.01 29.21 -17.37
CA GLY A 213 -10.67 28.22 -18.21
C GLY A 213 -9.97 26.87 -18.31
N LYS A 214 -8.91 26.63 -17.54
CA LYS A 214 -8.19 25.36 -17.53
C LYS A 214 -8.98 24.31 -16.75
N VAL A 215 -9.06 23.09 -17.29
CA VAL A 215 -9.58 21.95 -16.53
C VAL A 215 -8.64 21.63 -15.37
N LEU A 216 -9.17 21.63 -14.16
CA LEU A 216 -8.47 21.38 -12.92
C LEU A 216 -8.50 19.92 -12.51
N ASP A 217 -9.66 19.27 -12.71
CA ASP A 217 -9.93 17.91 -12.25
C ASP A 217 -11.06 17.26 -13.05
N GLU A 218 -11.09 15.93 -13.04
CA GLU A 218 -12.16 15.08 -13.60
C GLU A 218 -12.51 14.00 -12.58
N GLN A 219 -13.73 14.03 -12.06
CA GLN A 219 -14.24 13.06 -11.09
C GLN A 219 -15.18 12.09 -11.80
N ASN A 220 -14.72 10.89 -12.10
CA ASN A 220 -15.51 9.86 -12.78
C ASN A 220 -16.76 9.49 -11.95
N LEU A 221 -17.90 9.37 -12.61
CA LEU A 221 -19.20 9.02 -12.03
C LEU A 221 -19.74 7.69 -12.56
N ILE A 222 -19.03 7.04 -13.50
CA ILE A 222 -19.39 5.70 -13.95
C ILE A 222 -18.71 4.71 -13.01
N CYS A 223 -19.52 3.99 -12.26
CA CYS A 223 -19.10 2.80 -11.53
C CYS A 223 -19.23 1.64 -12.51
N THR A 224 -18.10 1.07 -12.94
CA THR A 224 -18.06 -0.15 -13.74
C THR A 224 -18.23 -1.35 -12.82
N ALA A 225 -18.90 -2.39 -13.27
CA ALA A 225 -19.01 -3.61 -12.53
C ALA A 225 -17.80 -4.49 -12.83
N ASP A 226 -17.05 -4.87 -11.80
CA ASP A 226 -16.07 -5.94 -11.89
C ASP A 226 -16.81 -7.27 -12.07
N VAL A 227 -16.40 -8.03 -13.08
CA VAL A 227 -16.98 -9.34 -13.38
C VAL A 227 -15.88 -10.38 -13.56
N PRO A 228 -16.09 -11.62 -13.07
CA PRO A 228 -15.15 -12.70 -13.32
C PRO A 228 -15.13 -13.06 -14.81
N ALA A 229 -13.94 -13.32 -15.31
CA ALA A 229 -13.69 -13.67 -16.69
C ALA A 229 -12.77 -14.90 -16.77
N SER A 230 -12.96 -15.72 -17.80
CA SER A 230 -12.07 -16.83 -18.10
C SER A 230 -11.06 -16.40 -19.16
N ALA A 231 -9.77 -16.52 -18.89
CA ALA A 231 -8.72 -16.03 -19.76
C ALA A 231 -7.65 -17.10 -20.03
N LEU A 232 -7.30 -17.27 -21.30
CA LEU A 232 -6.17 -18.09 -21.72
C LEU A 232 -4.89 -17.28 -21.53
N THR A 233 -4.01 -17.73 -20.64
CA THR A 233 -2.69 -17.19 -20.41
C THR A 233 -1.64 -17.93 -21.23
N LYS A 234 -0.45 -17.36 -21.39
CA LYS A 234 0.66 -17.99 -22.10
C LYS A 234 1.25 -19.16 -21.34
N TYR A 235 1.42 -18.98 -20.00
CA TYR A 235 2.21 -19.89 -19.19
C TYR A 235 1.42 -20.66 -18.13
N SER A 236 0.20 -20.20 -17.83
CA SER A 236 -0.58 -20.76 -16.71
C SER A 236 -1.88 -21.43 -17.17
N GLY A 237 -2.04 -21.65 -18.50
CA GLY A 237 -3.27 -22.23 -19.05
C GLY A 237 -4.46 -21.26 -18.93
N THR A 238 -5.66 -21.82 -18.80
CA THR A 238 -6.86 -21.00 -18.61
C THR A 238 -7.04 -20.66 -17.14
N GLN A 239 -7.09 -19.36 -16.84
CA GLN A 239 -7.24 -18.82 -15.50
C GLN A 239 -8.52 -17.99 -15.36
N THR A 240 -8.98 -17.85 -14.13
CA THR A 240 -10.01 -16.87 -13.79
C THR A 240 -9.33 -15.56 -13.41
N LEU A 241 -9.71 -14.49 -14.06
CA LEU A 241 -9.30 -13.12 -13.71
C LEU A 241 -10.55 -12.23 -13.60
N THR A 242 -10.38 -11.01 -13.14
CA THR A 242 -11.44 -10.02 -13.05
C THR A 242 -11.29 -9.01 -14.19
N CYS A 243 -12.38 -8.64 -14.84
CA CYS A 243 -12.38 -7.57 -15.82
C CYS A 243 -13.52 -6.59 -15.54
N ASP A 244 -13.42 -5.33 -16.00
CA ASP A 244 -14.54 -4.42 -15.90
C ASP A 244 -15.47 -4.54 -17.12
N GLN A 245 -16.76 -4.49 -16.84
CA GLN A 245 -17.79 -4.43 -17.86
C GLN A 245 -18.21 -2.99 -18.08
N GLN A 246 -17.80 -2.41 -19.21
CA GLN A 246 -18.16 -1.04 -19.59
C GLN A 246 -19.56 -0.96 -20.20
N THR A 247 -19.91 -1.96 -21.02
CA THR A 247 -21.23 -2.14 -21.62
C THR A 247 -21.54 -3.64 -21.68
N PRO A 248 -22.76 -4.07 -22.02
CA PRO A 248 -23.07 -5.50 -22.18
C PRO A 248 -22.17 -6.27 -23.16
N SER A 249 -21.44 -5.56 -24.04
CA SER A 249 -20.54 -6.15 -25.05
C SER A 249 -19.16 -5.49 -25.10
N LEU A 250 -18.73 -4.82 -24.01
CA LEU A 250 -17.39 -4.23 -23.92
C LEU A 250 -16.79 -4.48 -22.54
N PHE A 251 -15.74 -5.30 -22.50
CA PHE A 251 -14.98 -5.69 -21.32
C PHE A 251 -13.53 -5.27 -21.48
N ARG A 252 -12.85 -4.90 -20.38
CA ARG A 252 -11.44 -4.50 -20.37
C ARG A 252 -10.67 -5.24 -19.29
N LEU A 253 -9.35 -5.40 -19.48
CA LEU A 253 -8.45 -5.90 -18.45
C LEU A 253 -8.18 -4.81 -17.41
N ARG A 254 -9.19 -4.52 -16.63
CA ARG A 254 -9.22 -3.59 -15.48
C ARG A 254 -10.13 -4.15 -14.42
N GLU A 255 -9.88 -3.78 -13.17
CA GLU A 255 -10.76 -4.09 -12.03
C GLU A 255 -10.48 -3.11 -10.88
N VAL A 256 -11.38 -3.03 -9.90
CA VAL A 256 -11.28 -2.15 -8.73
C VAL A 256 -11.52 -2.88 -7.40
N ALA A 257 -11.62 -4.21 -7.43
CA ALA A 257 -11.83 -5.02 -6.23
C ALA A 257 -10.55 -5.17 -5.38
N ARG A 258 -9.36 -5.04 -6.02
CA ARG A 258 -8.06 -5.17 -5.38
C ARG A 258 -7.41 -3.80 -5.17
N GLY A 259 -7.51 -3.26 -3.94
CA GLY A 259 -7.01 -1.94 -3.61
C GLY A 259 -7.68 -0.83 -4.43
N LEU A 260 -6.87 -0.01 -5.11
CA LEU A 260 -7.35 1.00 -6.07
C LEU A 260 -7.46 0.46 -7.50
N GLY A 261 -7.27 -0.84 -7.68
CA GLY A 261 -7.47 -1.58 -8.92
C GLY A 261 -6.21 -2.16 -9.54
N VAL A 262 -6.44 -3.06 -10.52
CA VAL A 262 -5.43 -3.63 -11.42
C VAL A 262 -5.82 -3.25 -12.85
N GLU A 263 -4.88 -2.71 -13.63
CA GLU A 263 -5.12 -2.27 -15.01
C GLU A 263 -3.98 -2.72 -15.91
N THR A 264 -4.30 -3.23 -17.11
CA THR A 264 -3.32 -3.73 -18.09
C THR A 264 -3.47 -3.03 -19.41
N TYR A 265 -2.35 -2.51 -19.94
CA TYR A 265 -2.29 -1.66 -21.12
C TYR A 265 -1.32 -2.15 -22.19
N ASN A 266 -1.64 -1.86 -23.44
CA ASN A 266 -0.85 -2.20 -24.63
C ASN A 266 0.08 -1.03 -25.04
N MET A 267 1.40 -1.26 -25.00
CA MET A 267 2.41 -0.31 -25.48
C MET A 267 2.57 -0.30 -27.01
N LYS A 268 1.98 -1.29 -27.72
CA LYS A 268 2.05 -1.36 -29.20
C LYS A 268 3.47 -1.35 -29.75
N ASN A 269 4.39 -2.00 -29.08
CA ASN A 269 5.81 -2.07 -29.41
C ASN A 269 6.50 -0.69 -29.46
N THR A 270 6.02 0.28 -28.67
CA THR A 270 6.65 1.59 -28.48
C THR A 270 7.22 1.75 -27.08
N THR A 271 7.98 2.81 -26.86
CA THR A 271 8.49 3.21 -25.54
C THR A 271 7.68 4.34 -24.91
N THR A 272 6.68 4.86 -25.61
CA THR A 272 5.81 5.94 -25.12
C THR A 272 4.60 5.35 -24.42
N TYR A 273 4.46 5.59 -23.13
CA TYR A 273 3.34 5.11 -22.34
C TYR A 273 2.01 5.73 -22.80
N SER A 274 1.03 4.88 -23.05
CA SER A 274 -0.34 5.28 -23.36
C SER A 274 -1.32 4.30 -22.70
N ALA A 275 -2.45 4.80 -22.25
CA ALA A 275 -3.52 4.00 -21.67
C ALA A 275 -4.37 3.32 -22.75
N THR A 276 -3.74 2.49 -23.61
CA THR A 276 -4.47 1.72 -24.61
C THR A 276 -4.99 0.44 -24.00
N ASP A 277 -6.30 0.32 -23.85
CA ASP A 277 -6.95 -0.86 -23.29
C ASP A 277 -6.86 -2.09 -24.18
N PHE A 278 -6.77 -3.25 -23.54
CA PHE A 278 -7.21 -4.50 -24.13
C PHE A 278 -8.71 -4.65 -23.91
N THR A 279 -9.43 -4.94 -24.99
CA THR A 279 -10.89 -5.02 -24.98
C THR A 279 -11.38 -6.36 -25.51
N ASN A 280 -12.52 -6.83 -24.99
CA ASN A 280 -13.23 -8.00 -25.50
C ASN A 280 -14.74 -7.75 -25.50
N THR A 281 -15.47 -8.54 -26.28
CA THR A 281 -16.94 -8.43 -26.37
C THR A 281 -17.68 -9.31 -25.34
N SER A 282 -16.97 -10.14 -24.61
CA SER A 282 -17.50 -11.02 -23.56
C SER A 282 -16.49 -11.24 -22.45
N THR A 283 -16.89 -11.92 -21.38
CA THR A 283 -16.01 -12.37 -20.28
C THR A 283 -15.12 -13.57 -20.66
N SER A 284 -15.22 -14.08 -21.87
CA SER A 284 -14.37 -15.18 -22.36
C SER A 284 -13.18 -14.64 -23.15
N TRP A 285 -12.03 -14.53 -22.51
CA TRP A 285 -10.74 -14.18 -23.10
C TRP A 285 -9.97 -15.45 -23.50
N THR A 286 -10.68 -16.44 -24.10
CA THR A 286 -10.11 -17.76 -24.42
C THR A 286 -10.10 -18.05 -25.92
N THR A 287 -10.61 -17.12 -26.76
CA THR A 287 -10.71 -17.31 -28.21
C THR A 287 -9.36 -17.14 -28.91
N THR A 288 -9.24 -17.71 -30.10
CA THR A 288 -8.08 -17.52 -30.97
C THR A 288 -7.83 -16.03 -31.20
N GLY A 289 -6.59 -15.56 -30.90
CA GLY A 289 -6.21 -14.16 -31.05
C GLY A 289 -6.32 -13.32 -29.79
N VAL A 290 -6.69 -13.91 -28.64
CA VAL A 290 -6.55 -13.23 -27.35
C VAL A 290 -5.08 -12.93 -27.09
N ASP A 291 -4.80 -11.78 -26.54
CA ASP A 291 -3.45 -11.37 -26.19
C ASP A 291 -3.01 -12.01 -24.86
N GLN A 292 -2.21 -13.08 -24.98
CA GLN A 292 -1.77 -13.86 -23.82
C GLN A 292 -0.75 -13.11 -22.95
N ALA A 293 0.01 -12.16 -23.49
CA ALA A 293 0.86 -11.29 -22.69
C ALA A 293 0.03 -10.41 -21.74
N ALA A 294 -1.07 -9.90 -22.26
CA ALA A 294 -1.98 -9.06 -21.49
C ALA A 294 -2.71 -9.85 -20.40
N THR A 295 -3.19 -11.06 -20.73
CA THR A 295 -3.89 -11.88 -19.74
C THR A 295 -2.95 -12.45 -18.68
N ASP A 296 -1.70 -12.82 -19.02
CA ASP A 296 -0.67 -13.20 -18.03
C ASP A 296 -0.35 -12.04 -17.07
N ALA A 297 -0.05 -10.86 -17.61
CA ALA A 297 0.31 -9.69 -16.80
C ALA A 297 -0.83 -9.23 -15.89
N HIS A 298 -2.07 -9.28 -16.38
CA HIS A 298 -3.25 -8.92 -15.60
C HIS A 298 -3.47 -9.92 -14.45
N TRP A 299 -3.54 -11.19 -14.77
CA TRP A 299 -3.69 -12.27 -13.79
C TRP A 299 -2.51 -12.31 -12.82
N GLY A 300 -1.28 -12.12 -13.29
CA GLY A 300 -0.08 -12.07 -12.45
C GLY A 300 -0.11 -10.95 -11.42
N ALA A 301 -0.61 -9.77 -11.81
CA ALA A 301 -0.80 -8.66 -10.88
C ALA A 301 -1.91 -8.94 -9.85
N GLU A 302 -3.03 -9.56 -10.27
CA GLU A 302 -4.10 -10.00 -9.37
C GLU A 302 -3.61 -11.01 -8.34
N VAL A 303 -2.92 -12.07 -8.79
CA VAL A 303 -2.34 -13.13 -7.91
C VAL A 303 -1.34 -12.51 -6.94
N THR A 304 -0.52 -11.57 -7.39
CA THR A 304 0.47 -10.89 -6.54
C THR A 304 -0.21 -10.08 -5.45
N TYR A 305 -1.25 -9.31 -5.81
CA TYR A 305 -2.04 -8.59 -4.81
C TYR A 305 -2.67 -9.54 -3.79
N ASP A 306 -3.33 -10.61 -4.28
CA ASP A 306 -4.02 -11.60 -3.45
C ASP A 306 -3.03 -12.33 -2.51
N TYR A 307 -1.82 -12.63 -2.98
CA TYR A 307 -0.75 -13.19 -2.16
C TYR A 307 -0.39 -12.26 -0.99
N TYR A 308 -0.07 -11.00 -1.26
CA TYR A 308 0.30 -10.05 -0.21
C TYR A 308 -0.85 -9.78 0.76
N MET A 309 -2.07 -9.68 0.28
CA MET A 309 -3.25 -9.49 1.13
C MET A 309 -3.52 -10.71 2.01
N ASN A 310 -3.56 -11.91 1.43
CA ASN A 310 -3.98 -13.12 2.15
C ASN A 310 -2.89 -13.69 3.05
N MET A 311 -1.62 -13.61 2.64
CA MET A 311 -0.51 -14.19 3.39
C MET A 311 0.13 -13.22 4.38
N HIS A 312 0.03 -11.90 4.14
CA HIS A 312 0.71 -10.87 4.93
C HIS A 312 -0.21 -9.74 5.39
N SER A 313 -1.51 -9.80 5.09
CA SER A 313 -2.51 -8.74 5.40
C SER A 313 -2.08 -7.36 4.89
N ARG A 314 -1.41 -7.34 3.72
CA ARG A 314 -0.90 -6.11 3.12
C ARG A 314 -1.74 -5.70 1.93
N ASN A 315 -2.33 -4.52 2.01
CA ASN A 315 -3.16 -3.94 0.97
C ASN A 315 -2.27 -3.29 -0.13
N SER A 316 -1.89 -4.08 -1.15
CA SER A 316 -0.98 -3.70 -2.23
C SER A 316 0.45 -3.35 -1.77
N ILE A 317 1.26 -2.76 -2.64
CA ILE A 317 2.70 -2.50 -2.40
C ILE A 317 2.95 -1.44 -1.31
N ASP A 318 2.04 -0.48 -1.13
CA ASP A 318 2.15 0.63 -0.17
C ASP A 318 1.36 0.41 1.13
N ASN A 319 0.64 -0.70 1.23
CA ASN A 319 -0.32 -0.99 2.31
C ASN A 319 -1.50 0.02 2.39
N ALA A 320 -1.76 0.74 1.30
CA ALA A 320 -2.85 1.71 1.17
C ALA A 320 -3.69 1.47 -0.09
N GLY A 321 -3.47 0.34 -0.78
CA GLY A 321 -4.22 -0.06 -1.95
C GLY A 321 -3.67 0.49 -3.27
N TYR A 322 -2.37 0.71 -3.37
CA TYR A 322 -1.72 1.20 -4.59
C TYR A 322 -2.24 0.49 -5.83
N LYS A 323 -2.65 1.24 -6.87
CA LYS A 323 -3.13 0.70 -8.14
C LYS A 323 -1.99 0.02 -8.89
N LEU A 324 -2.17 -1.26 -9.22
CA LEU A 324 -1.19 -2.02 -9.98
C LEU A 324 -1.41 -1.81 -11.49
N LEU A 325 -0.43 -1.20 -12.13
CA LEU A 325 -0.46 -0.91 -13.57
C LEU A 325 0.54 -1.80 -14.29
N SER A 326 0.07 -2.59 -15.25
CA SER A 326 0.91 -3.43 -16.12
C SER A 326 0.89 -2.91 -17.55
N TYR A 327 2.06 -2.77 -18.14
CA TYR A 327 2.23 -2.37 -19.53
C TYR A 327 2.97 -3.46 -20.30
N VAL A 328 2.31 -4.10 -21.25
CA VAL A 328 2.91 -5.16 -22.08
C VAL A 328 3.23 -4.66 -23.49
N HIS A 329 4.06 -5.41 -24.23
CA HIS A 329 4.54 -5.04 -25.57
C HIS A 329 5.38 -3.75 -25.56
N TYR A 330 6.29 -3.64 -24.59
CA TYR A 330 7.21 -2.52 -24.52
C TYR A 330 8.33 -2.67 -25.56
N SER A 331 8.46 -1.69 -26.46
CA SER A 331 9.46 -1.68 -27.52
C SER A 331 9.37 -2.92 -28.43
N THR A 332 10.38 -3.14 -29.28
CA THR A 332 10.45 -4.30 -30.18
C THR A 332 11.59 -5.22 -29.75
N ASN A 333 11.33 -6.52 -29.64
CA ASN A 333 12.32 -7.52 -29.24
C ASN A 333 13.02 -7.20 -27.91
N TYR A 334 12.31 -6.55 -26.99
CA TYR A 334 12.87 -6.09 -25.74
C TYR A 334 13.01 -7.23 -24.73
N ASN A 335 14.25 -7.55 -24.38
CA ASN A 335 14.61 -8.69 -23.53
C ASN A 335 14.69 -8.32 -22.05
N ASN A 336 13.70 -7.59 -21.53
CA ASN A 336 13.63 -7.24 -20.10
C ASN A 336 12.20 -6.96 -19.66
N ALA A 337 11.95 -7.08 -18.37
CA ALA A 337 10.83 -6.52 -17.64
C ALA A 337 11.39 -5.59 -16.55
N PHE A 338 10.62 -4.60 -16.09
CA PHE A 338 11.07 -3.71 -15.03
C PHE A 338 9.93 -2.98 -14.35
N TRP A 339 10.16 -2.65 -13.08
CA TRP A 339 9.40 -1.67 -12.30
C TRP A 339 10.05 -0.28 -12.46
N ASP A 340 9.30 0.72 -12.91
CA ASP A 340 9.83 2.09 -13.16
C ASP A 340 9.63 3.07 -11.99
N GLY A 341 9.19 2.59 -10.84
CA GLY A 341 8.79 3.40 -9.69
C GLY A 341 7.30 3.70 -9.61
N GLN A 342 6.54 3.38 -10.67
CA GLN A 342 5.09 3.62 -10.76
C GLN A 342 4.30 2.44 -11.34
N ARG A 343 4.94 1.60 -12.16
CA ARG A 343 4.26 0.55 -12.93
C ARG A 343 5.20 -0.57 -13.35
N MET A 344 4.62 -1.72 -13.67
CA MET A 344 5.32 -2.84 -14.30
C MET A 344 5.31 -2.67 -15.82
N THR A 345 6.45 -2.96 -16.46
CA THR A 345 6.63 -2.89 -17.90
C THR A 345 7.30 -4.16 -18.40
N TYR A 346 6.70 -4.80 -19.40
CA TYR A 346 7.12 -6.10 -19.92
C TYR A 346 7.42 -6.04 -21.42
N GLY A 347 8.59 -6.55 -21.81
CA GLY A 347 8.94 -6.80 -23.21
C GLY A 347 8.46 -8.14 -23.72
N ASP A 348 8.42 -8.28 -25.03
CA ASP A 348 8.01 -9.54 -25.71
C ASP A 348 9.17 -10.52 -25.88
N GLY A 349 10.39 -10.12 -25.50
CA GLY A 349 11.58 -10.87 -25.81
C GLY A 349 11.90 -10.88 -27.31
N ASN A 350 13.05 -11.45 -27.66
CA ASN A 350 13.49 -11.61 -29.05
C ASN A 350 13.20 -13.02 -29.62
N GLY A 351 12.52 -13.85 -28.84
CA GLY A 351 12.17 -15.22 -29.19
C GLY A 351 13.33 -16.24 -29.08
N THR A 352 14.57 -15.78 -28.85
CA THR A 352 15.76 -16.65 -28.71
C THR A 352 16.35 -16.62 -27.31
N THR A 353 16.49 -15.45 -26.73
CA THR A 353 16.96 -15.25 -25.34
C THR A 353 15.77 -15.37 -24.39
N PHE A 354 14.73 -14.61 -24.66
CA PHE A 354 13.47 -14.63 -23.93
C PHE A 354 12.28 -14.70 -24.89
N THR A 355 11.21 -15.32 -24.41
CA THR A 355 9.85 -15.15 -24.91
C THR A 355 9.19 -13.97 -24.18
N ILE A 356 7.88 -13.83 -24.21
CA ILE A 356 7.15 -12.76 -23.49
C ILE A 356 7.49 -12.83 -22.00
N LEU A 357 7.88 -11.69 -21.41
CA LEU A 357 8.40 -11.66 -20.03
C LEU A 357 7.28 -11.50 -18.96
N THR A 358 6.14 -12.14 -19.16
CA THR A 358 4.97 -12.10 -18.28
C THR A 358 4.77 -13.38 -17.46
N GLY A 359 5.84 -14.18 -17.24
CA GLY A 359 5.79 -15.32 -16.31
C GLY A 359 5.32 -14.88 -14.91
N LEU A 360 4.62 -15.75 -14.20
CA LEU A 360 4.01 -15.37 -12.91
C LEU A 360 5.06 -14.97 -11.87
N ASP A 361 6.18 -15.67 -11.82
CA ASP A 361 7.34 -15.34 -10.98
C ASP A 361 7.94 -13.97 -11.35
N VAL A 362 8.01 -13.64 -12.66
CA VAL A 362 8.49 -12.34 -13.14
C VAL A 362 7.48 -11.23 -12.78
N CYS A 363 6.19 -11.45 -12.95
CA CYS A 363 5.17 -10.50 -12.52
C CYS A 363 5.26 -10.22 -11.01
N GLY A 364 5.40 -11.26 -10.21
CA GLY A 364 5.59 -11.14 -8.76
C GLY A 364 6.89 -10.41 -8.39
N HIS A 365 7.99 -10.68 -9.12
CA HIS A 365 9.29 -10.04 -8.95
C HIS A 365 9.19 -8.52 -9.17
N GLU A 366 8.61 -8.08 -10.29
CA GLU A 366 8.50 -6.65 -10.62
C GLU A 366 7.60 -5.89 -9.64
N VAL A 367 6.47 -6.47 -9.24
CA VAL A 367 5.60 -5.86 -8.21
C VAL A 367 6.32 -5.78 -6.87
N THR A 368 7.18 -6.74 -6.55
CA THR A 368 7.95 -6.73 -5.29
C THR A 368 9.01 -5.63 -5.25
N HIS A 369 9.59 -5.20 -6.38
CA HIS A 369 10.37 -3.96 -6.42
C HIS A 369 9.54 -2.76 -5.97
N GLY A 370 8.26 -2.72 -6.35
CA GLY A 370 7.31 -1.72 -5.84
C GLY A 370 7.08 -1.83 -4.33
N LEU A 371 6.96 -3.03 -3.78
CA LEU A 371 6.87 -3.26 -2.34
C LEU A 371 8.14 -2.76 -1.62
N THR A 372 9.32 -3.10 -2.14
CA THR A 372 10.62 -2.68 -1.60
C THR A 372 10.74 -1.15 -1.62
N SER A 373 10.34 -0.50 -2.71
CA SER A 373 10.34 0.97 -2.84
C SER A 373 9.40 1.67 -1.85
N ASN A 374 8.30 1.03 -1.48
CA ASN A 374 7.30 1.54 -0.53
C ASN A 374 7.51 1.05 0.93
N SER A 375 8.63 0.38 1.22
CA SER A 375 8.96 -0.11 2.56
C SER A 375 10.41 0.18 2.93
N SER A 376 11.32 -0.74 2.69
CA SER A 376 12.75 -0.63 3.04
C SER A 376 13.53 0.37 2.19
N GLN A 377 13.09 0.63 0.96
CA GLN A 377 13.76 1.51 -0.01
C GLN A 377 15.22 1.12 -0.28
N LEU A 378 15.54 -0.18 -0.28
CA LEU A 378 16.89 -0.68 -0.55
C LEU A 378 17.47 -0.04 -1.81
N VAL A 379 18.61 0.66 -1.66
CA VAL A 379 19.30 1.31 -2.78
C VAL A 379 19.76 0.25 -3.78
N TYR A 380 19.44 0.46 -5.05
CA TYR A 380 19.70 -0.49 -6.12
C TYR A 380 21.16 -0.49 -6.56
N GLN A 381 22.06 -0.79 -5.59
CA GLN A 381 23.50 -0.84 -5.79
C GLN A 381 24.18 -1.75 -4.76
N ASN A 382 25.20 -2.51 -5.18
CA ASN A 382 26.00 -3.40 -4.33
C ASN A 382 25.12 -4.37 -3.50
N GLU A 383 25.44 -4.62 -2.24
CA GLU A 383 24.72 -5.57 -1.38
C GLU A 383 23.26 -5.19 -1.15
N SER A 384 22.95 -3.90 -0.98
CA SER A 384 21.55 -3.45 -0.83
C SER A 384 20.74 -3.69 -2.10
N GLY A 385 21.36 -3.50 -3.27
CA GLY A 385 20.75 -3.83 -4.56
C GLY A 385 20.60 -5.35 -4.76
N ALA A 386 21.59 -6.13 -4.36
CA ALA A 386 21.50 -7.60 -4.38
C ALA A 386 20.40 -8.15 -3.45
N LEU A 387 20.19 -7.53 -2.29
CA LEU A 387 19.04 -7.83 -1.42
C LEU A 387 17.72 -7.42 -2.07
N ASN A 388 17.65 -6.26 -2.75
CA ASN A 388 16.46 -5.82 -3.47
C ASN A 388 16.06 -6.86 -4.54
N GLU A 389 17.02 -7.33 -5.35
CA GLU A 389 16.85 -8.39 -6.34
C GLU A 389 16.42 -9.72 -5.70
N SER A 390 17.14 -10.14 -4.67
CA SER A 390 16.84 -11.41 -4.00
C SER A 390 15.44 -11.43 -3.38
N TYR A 391 15.02 -10.35 -2.74
CA TYR A 391 13.67 -10.29 -2.17
C TYR A 391 12.58 -10.28 -3.25
N SER A 392 12.87 -9.69 -4.41
CA SER A 392 12.01 -9.80 -5.58
C SER A 392 11.94 -11.24 -6.11
N ASP A 393 13.06 -11.96 -6.15
CA ASP A 393 13.10 -13.40 -6.50
C ASP A 393 12.36 -14.27 -5.47
N ILE A 394 12.59 -14.04 -4.18
CA ILE A 394 11.94 -14.76 -3.08
C ILE A 394 10.42 -14.63 -3.19
N PHE A 395 9.91 -13.42 -3.31
CA PHE A 395 8.47 -13.20 -3.39
C PHE A 395 7.91 -13.59 -4.76
N GLY A 396 8.64 -13.43 -5.85
CA GLY A 396 8.26 -13.96 -7.16
C GLY A 396 8.01 -15.47 -7.12
N THR A 397 8.95 -16.23 -6.53
CA THR A 397 8.81 -17.69 -6.32
C THR A 397 7.64 -18.05 -5.40
N LEU A 398 7.43 -17.30 -4.32
CA LEU A 398 6.32 -17.52 -3.38
C LEU A 398 4.96 -17.22 -4.03
N ILE A 399 4.88 -16.20 -4.85
CA ILE A 399 3.68 -15.81 -5.62
C ILE A 399 3.40 -16.88 -6.68
N GLU A 400 4.42 -17.39 -7.35
CA GLU A 400 4.27 -18.50 -8.29
C GLU A 400 3.74 -19.76 -7.59
N ASN A 401 4.30 -20.12 -6.44
CA ASN A 401 3.79 -21.24 -5.64
C ASN A 401 2.34 -21.02 -5.18
N TYR A 402 1.97 -19.80 -4.83
CA TYR A 402 0.61 -19.45 -4.43
C TYR A 402 -0.39 -19.55 -5.59
N GLY A 403 -0.05 -19.01 -6.76
CA GLY A 403 -0.91 -19.04 -7.95
C GLY A 403 -0.93 -20.38 -8.67
N ARG A 404 0.18 -21.16 -8.61
CA ARG A 404 0.36 -22.45 -9.31
C ARG A 404 0.97 -23.51 -8.38
N PRO A 405 0.32 -23.93 -7.30
CA PRO A 405 0.94 -24.77 -6.26
C PRO A 405 1.45 -26.14 -6.74
N THR A 406 0.99 -26.62 -7.88
CA THR A 406 1.44 -27.89 -8.50
C THR A 406 2.43 -27.70 -9.64
N ASN A 407 2.71 -26.46 -10.06
CA ASN A 407 3.57 -26.14 -11.19
C ASN A 407 4.43 -24.92 -10.90
N TRP A 408 5.39 -25.08 -10.01
CA TRP A 408 6.38 -24.08 -9.61
C TRP A 408 7.72 -24.75 -9.30
N ASN A 409 8.78 -23.98 -9.20
CA ASN A 409 10.09 -24.50 -8.84
C ASN A 409 10.98 -23.39 -8.23
N TRP A 410 12.19 -23.72 -7.78
CA TRP A 410 13.15 -22.80 -7.20
C TRP A 410 14.00 -22.03 -8.22
N LYS A 411 13.56 -21.95 -9.46
CA LYS A 411 14.24 -21.20 -10.53
C LYS A 411 13.39 -20.03 -10.95
N ILE A 412 14.03 -18.93 -11.26
CA ILE A 412 13.40 -17.72 -11.78
C ILE A 412 13.43 -17.71 -13.29
N GLY A 413 12.30 -17.36 -13.91
CA GLY A 413 12.18 -17.16 -15.35
C GLY A 413 12.14 -18.44 -16.18
N THR A 414 11.71 -19.57 -15.62
CA THR A 414 11.60 -20.82 -16.39
C THR A 414 10.61 -20.70 -17.54
N ASP A 415 9.50 -20.03 -17.33
CA ASP A 415 8.47 -19.80 -18.35
C ASP A 415 8.97 -18.92 -19.50
N ILE A 416 9.72 -17.87 -19.18
CA ILE A 416 10.13 -16.85 -20.15
C ILE A 416 11.37 -17.22 -20.96
N THR A 417 12.09 -18.28 -20.56
CA THR A 417 13.25 -18.77 -21.32
C THR A 417 12.84 -19.87 -22.31
N PRO A 418 13.20 -19.79 -23.61
CA PRO A 418 12.84 -20.82 -24.59
C PRO A 418 13.31 -22.24 -24.22
N SER A 419 14.40 -22.33 -23.46
CA SER A 419 14.94 -23.61 -22.96
C SER A 419 14.20 -24.16 -21.75
N GLY A 420 13.37 -23.37 -21.06
CA GLY A 420 12.76 -23.73 -19.78
C GLY A 420 13.77 -23.82 -18.61
N ASN A 421 15.01 -23.38 -18.80
CA ASN A 421 16.04 -23.51 -17.76
C ASN A 421 15.98 -22.41 -16.69
N GLY A 422 15.34 -21.28 -16.98
CA GLY A 422 15.34 -20.09 -16.13
C GLY A 422 16.61 -19.27 -16.27
N ILE A 423 16.72 -18.23 -15.45
CA ILE A 423 17.84 -17.28 -15.42
C ILE A 423 18.60 -17.27 -14.09
N ARG A 424 17.97 -17.71 -13.01
CA ARG A 424 18.55 -17.88 -11.67
C ARG A 424 18.01 -19.16 -11.03
N ASN A 425 18.75 -19.73 -10.10
CA ASN A 425 18.32 -20.90 -9.34
C ASN A 425 18.60 -20.68 -7.85
N MET A 426 17.55 -20.54 -7.05
CA MET A 426 17.66 -20.31 -5.62
C MET A 426 18.20 -21.53 -4.86
N GLN A 427 17.93 -22.75 -5.36
CA GLN A 427 18.42 -24.00 -4.79
C GLN A 427 19.90 -24.25 -5.08
N ASN A 428 20.37 -23.81 -6.23
CA ASN A 428 21.76 -23.98 -6.68
C ASN A 428 22.19 -22.76 -7.52
N PRO A 429 22.54 -21.63 -6.90
CA PRO A 429 22.95 -20.42 -7.60
C PRO A 429 24.13 -20.63 -8.54
N ASN A 430 25.06 -21.53 -8.19
CA ASN A 430 26.24 -21.85 -8.98
C ASN A 430 25.91 -22.43 -10.38
N GLN A 431 24.69 -22.96 -10.58
CA GLN A 431 24.23 -23.40 -11.91
C GLN A 431 24.30 -22.25 -12.95
N PHE A 432 24.12 -21.01 -12.51
CA PHE A 432 24.14 -19.81 -13.35
C PHE A 432 25.35 -18.91 -13.08
N ASN A 433 26.41 -19.42 -12.44
CA ASN A 433 27.57 -18.68 -11.98
C ASN A 433 27.23 -17.54 -11.01
N HIS A 434 26.16 -17.70 -10.22
CA HIS A 434 25.82 -16.83 -9.11
C HIS A 434 26.37 -17.42 -7.80
N PRO A 435 26.77 -16.61 -6.81
CA PRO A 435 27.31 -17.10 -5.55
C PRO A 435 26.21 -17.70 -4.66
N ASP A 436 26.49 -18.85 -4.07
CA ASP A 436 25.74 -19.39 -2.93
C ASP A 436 26.36 -19.00 -1.59
N THR A 437 27.57 -18.41 -1.64
CA THR A 437 28.36 -18.05 -0.47
C THR A 437 28.84 -16.60 -0.59
N TYR A 438 28.63 -15.81 0.46
CA TYR A 438 29.12 -14.44 0.56
C TYR A 438 30.65 -14.40 0.47
N MET A 439 31.19 -13.60 -0.43
CA MET A 439 32.62 -13.52 -0.74
C MET A 439 33.26 -14.86 -1.17
N GLY A 440 32.45 -15.84 -1.57
CA GLY A 440 32.88 -17.12 -2.09
C GLY A 440 33.07 -17.13 -3.61
N THR A 441 33.06 -18.31 -4.20
CA THR A 441 33.12 -18.53 -5.64
C THR A 441 31.95 -17.83 -6.33
N ASN A 442 32.19 -17.21 -7.49
CA ASN A 442 31.22 -16.44 -8.25
C ASN A 442 30.74 -15.13 -7.60
N TYR A 443 31.22 -14.77 -6.40
CA TYR A 443 30.86 -13.47 -5.82
C TYR A 443 31.45 -12.32 -6.63
N TYR A 444 30.57 -11.47 -7.17
CA TYR A 444 30.98 -10.38 -8.04
C TYR A 444 31.44 -9.16 -7.26
N THR A 445 32.64 -8.67 -7.55
CA THR A 445 33.26 -7.50 -6.87
C THR A 445 33.51 -6.32 -7.81
N GLY A 446 33.05 -6.40 -9.07
CA GLY A 446 33.20 -5.33 -10.07
C GLY A 446 32.11 -4.26 -9.93
N THR A 447 32.07 -3.32 -10.88
CA THR A 447 31.15 -2.19 -10.89
C THR A 447 29.97 -2.35 -11.86
N ASN A 448 30.04 -3.31 -12.78
CA ASN A 448 28.95 -3.57 -13.72
C ASN A 448 27.70 -4.03 -12.97
N ASP A 449 26.54 -3.89 -13.62
CA ASP A 449 25.27 -4.32 -13.04
C ASP A 449 25.06 -3.72 -11.63
N ASN A 450 25.33 -2.42 -11.48
CA ASN A 450 25.26 -1.70 -10.20
C ASN A 450 26.04 -2.38 -9.04
N GLY A 451 27.17 -3.03 -9.36
CA GLY A 451 27.92 -3.82 -8.38
C GLY A 451 27.49 -5.27 -8.30
N GLY A 452 26.91 -5.82 -9.39
CA GLY A 452 26.51 -7.22 -9.51
C GLY A 452 25.22 -7.55 -8.77
N VAL A 453 24.23 -6.65 -8.81
CA VAL A 453 22.98 -6.83 -8.03
C VAL A 453 22.23 -8.10 -8.42
N HIS A 454 22.15 -8.45 -9.72
CA HIS A 454 21.51 -9.67 -10.19
C HIS A 454 22.36 -10.93 -9.93
N THR A 455 23.69 -10.80 -9.87
CA THR A 455 24.60 -11.91 -9.59
C THR A 455 24.63 -12.22 -8.10
N ASN A 456 24.93 -11.24 -7.27
CA ASN A 456 25.10 -11.39 -5.82
C ASN A 456 23.79 -11.70 -5.07
N SER A 457 22.63 -11.44 -5.69
CA SER A 457 21.32 -11.90 -5.16
C SER A 457 21.32 -13.40 -4.83
N GLY A 458 22.18 -14.20 -5.48
CA GLY A 458 22.32 -15.62 -5.23
C GLY A 458 22.57 -15.97 -3.76
N VAL A 459 23.35 -15.15 -3.02
CA VAL A 459 23.63 -15.37 -1.59
C VAL A 459 22.35 -15.44 -0.76
N SER A 460 21.51 -14.44 -0.85
CA SER A 460 20.26 -14.43 -0.06
C SER A 460 19.13 -15.24 -0.69
N ASN A 461 19.18 -15.53 -1.99
CA ASN A 461 18.32 -16.53 -2.61
C ASN A 461 18.58 -17.93 -1.99
N PHE A 462 19.85 -18.32 -1.86
CA PHE A 462 20.21 -19.60 -1.25
C PHE A 462 19.93 -19.62 0.26
N TRP A 463 20.13 -18.49 0.96
CA TRP A 463 19.70 -18.35 2.35
C TRP A 463 18.20 -18.66 2.53
N PHE A 464 17.34 -18.11 1.67
CA PHE A 464 15.90 -18.33 1.76
C PHE A 464 15.52 -19.76 1.41
N TYR A 465 16.17 -20.35 0.40
CA TYR A 465 15.99 -21.76 0.07
C TYR A 465 16.32 -22.67 1.26
N LEU A 466 17.51 -22.50 1.86
CA LEU A 466 17.94 -23.31 3.01
C LEU A 466 17.03 -23.09 4.23
N LEU A 467 16.62 -21.86 4.48
CA LEU A 467 15.69 -21.55 5.58
C LEU A 467 14.34 -22.27 5.36
N SER A 468 13.87 -22.34 4.13
CA SER A 468 12.60 -22.97 3.78
C SER A 468 12.65 -24.50 3.82
N THR A 469 13.68 -25.09 3.23
CA THR A 469 13.74 -26.55 2.96
C THR A 469 14.72 -27.32 3.83
N GLY A 470 15.70 -26.61 4.41
CA GLY A 470 16.85 -27.20 5.07
C GLY A 470 17.96 -27.61 4.11
N GLY A 471 19.08 -28.04 4.69
CA GLY A 471 20.22 -28.54 3.97
C GLY A 471 21.45 -28.70 4.84
N THR A 472 22.42 -29.50 4.39
CA THR A 472 23.73 -29.71 5.02
C THR A 472 24.82 -29.58 3.97
N GLY A 473 25.98 -29.06 4.37
CA GLY A 473 27.10 -28.91 3.44
C GLY A 473 28.29 -28.20 4.05
N THR A 474 29.20 -27.83 3.17
CA THR A 474 30.34 -26.96 3.45
C THR A 474 30.34 -25.87 2.40
N ASN A 475 30.34 -24.62 2.82
CA ASN A 475 30.34 -23.47 1.90
C ASN A 475 31.76 -23.14 1.40
N ASP A 476 31.86 -22.20 0.44
CA ASP A 476 33.14 -21.84 -0.22
C ASP A 476 34.24 -21.31 0.72
N ILE A 477 33.85 -20.81 1.89
CA ILE A 477 34.80 -20.34 2.93
C ILE A 477 35.04 -21.39 4.02
N ALA A 478 34.79 -22.66 3.68
CA ALA A 478 35.03 -23.85 4.53
C ALA A 478 34.22 -23.92 5.82
N ASN A 479 33.11 -23.22 5.94
CA ASN A 479 32.18 -23.40 7.06
C ASN A 479 31.26 -24.61 6.78
N THR A 480 31.27 -25.59 7.67
CA THR A 480 30.25 -26.65 7.68
C THR A 480 28.94 -26.12 8.24
N TYR A 481 27.83 -26.50 7.65
CA TYR A 481 26.52 -26.05 8.10
C TYR A 481 25.49 -27.20 8.11
N THR A 482 24.53 -27.03 9.00
CA THR A 482 23.28 -27.81 9.03
C THR A 482 22.13 -26.84 9.30
N VAL A 483 21.17 -26.79 8.39
CA VAL A 483 19.95 -26.01 8.52
C VAL A 483 18.78 -26.99 8.51
N ASN A 484 17.95 -26.94 9.54
CA ASN A 484 16.67 -27.67 9.53
C ASN A 484 15.60 -26.71 9.01
N GLY A 485 15.04 -26.97 7.85
CA GLY A 485 14.04 -26.09 7.22
C GLY A 485 12.86 -25.82 8.13
N ILE A 486 12.38 -24.58 8.12
CA ILE A 486 11.21 -24.16 8.92
C ILE A 486 9.91 -24.09 8.07
N GLY A 487 10.00 -24.51 6.81
CA GLY A 487 8.91 -24.43 5.84
C GLY A 487 8.78 -23.04 5.19
N MET A 488 8.32 -23.02 3.94
CA MET A 488 8.17 -21.77 3.15
C MET A 488 7.30 -20.72 3.85
N ALA A 489 6.22 -21.14 4.51
CA ALA A 489 5.29 -20.20 5.15
C ALA A 489 5.94 -19.41 6.31
N ASN A 490 6.75 -20.06 7.17
CA ASN A 490 7.45 -19.38 8.25
C ASN A 490 8.63 -18.56 7.71
N ALA A 491 9.37 -19.08 6.75
CA ALA A 491 10.44 -18.35 6.08
C ALA A 491 9.93 -17.08 5.39
N ALA A 492 8.79 -17.15 4.68
CA ALA A 492 8.13 -16.01 4.06
C ALA A 492 7.73 -14.92 5.06
N LYS A 493 7.18 -15.30 6.23
CA LYS A 493 6.83 -14.32 7.29
C LYS A 493 8.07 -13.60 7.83
N ILE A 494 9.18 -14.31 8.02
CA ILE A 494 10.45 -13.72 8.46
C ILE A 494 10.99 -12.77 7.41
N ALA A 495 11.07 -13.19 6.15
CA ALA A 495 11.53 -12.38 5.03
C ALA A 495 10.66 -11.12 4.87
N PHE A 496 9.33 -11.28 4.87
CA PHE A 496 8.40 -10.15 4.73
C PHE A 496 8.58 -9.13 5.86
N ARG A 497 8.63 -9.60 7.13
CA ARG A 497 8.81 -8.71 8.26
C ARG A 497 10.19 -8.03 8.25
N ALA A 498 11.25 -8.74 7.86
CA ALA A 498 12.58 -8.17 7.73
C ALA A 498 12.57 -7.03 6.69
N LEU A 499 12.02 -7.27 5.49
CA LEU A 499 11.94 -6.30 4.40
C LEU A 499 11.10 -5.07 4.76
N THR A 500 9.90 -5.29 5.33
CA THR A 500 8.90 -4.21 5.48
C THR A 500 8.98 -3.44 6.80
N VAL A 501 9.69 -3.99 7.81
CA VAL A 501 9.76 -3.39 9.15
C VAL A 501 11.17 -2.96 9.52
N TYR A 502 12.18 -3.75 9.14
CA TYR A 502 13.54 -3.57 9.68
C TYR A 502 14.56 -3.06 8.67
N TYR A 503 14.49 -3.47 7.41
CA TYR A 503 15.48 -3.07 6.43
C TYR A 503 15.38 -1.58 6.12
N THR A 504 16.53 -1.00 5.80
CA THR A 504 16.72 0.42 5.45
C THR A 504 17.45 0.52 4.11
N PRO A 505 17.51 1.69 3.47
CA PRO A 505 18.13 1.86 2.16
C PRO A 505 19.56 1.32 2.04
N SER A 506 20.32 1.32 3.12
CA SER A 506 21.72 0.88 3.16
C SER A 506 21.94 -0.50 3.80
N THR A 507 20.89 -1.30 4.00
CA THR A 507 21.03 -2.65 4.56
C THR A 507 21.92 -3.50 3.67
N ASN A 508 22.98 -4.06 4.24
CA ASN A 508 23.89 -5.02 3.65
C ASN A 508 23.63 -6.43 4.20
N TYR A 509 24.36 -7.46 3.75
CA TYR A 509 24.11 -8.85 4.20
C TYR A 509 24.34 -9.03 5.70
N ALA A 510 25.36 -8.38 6.28
CA ALA A 510 25.58 -8.46 7.72
C ALA A 510 24.41 -7.91 8.53
N ASN A 511 23.85 -6.78 8.11
CA ASN A 511 22.67 -6.18 8.72
C ASN A 511 21.41 -7.00 8.41
N ALA A 512 21.25 -7.52 7.19
CA ALA A 512 20.14 -8.37 6.81
C ALA A 512 20.05 -9.62 7.70
N ARG A 513 21.20 -10.23 8.01
CA ARG A 513 21.28 -11.32 8.99
C ARG A 513 20.72 -10.91 10.37
N LEU A 514 21.21 -9.83 10.95
CA LEU A 514 20.80 -9.37 12.27
C LEU A 514 19.29 -9.03 12.30
N LEU A 515 18.83 -8.36 11.27
CA LEU A 515 17.46 -7.85 11.20
C LEU A 515 16.44 -8.96 10.86
N SER A 516 16.80 -9.96 10.06
CA SER A 516 15.95 -11.13 9.84
C SER A 516 15.89 -12.05 11.07
N ILE A 517 16.98 -12.18 11.85
CA ILE A 517 16.96 -12.85 13.15
C ILE A 517 16.05 -12.09 14.13
N GLN A 518 16.08 -10.75 14.11
CA GLN A 518 15.15 -9.97 14.93
C GLN A 518 13.69 -10.18 14.48
N ALA A 519 13.42 -10.21 13.19
CA ALA A 519 12.10 -10.53 12.65
C ALA A 519 11.61 -11.93 13.10
N ALA A 520 12.52 -12.93 13.12
CA ALA A 520 12.20 -14.26 13.62
C ALA A 520 11.88 -14.25 15.13
N LYS A 521 12.63 -13.49 15.93
CA LYS A 521 12.35 -13.33 17.38
C LYS A 521 10.99 -12.73 17.65
N ASP A 522 10.61 -11.70 16.89
CA ASP A 522 9.31 -11.04 17.05
C ASP A 522 8.13 -11.96 16.72
N LEU A 523 8.29 -12.79 15.70
CA LEU A 523 7.24 -13.66 15.21
C LEU A 523 7.10 -14.96 16.03
N PHE A 524 8.21 -15.50 16.54
CA PHE A 524 8.26 -16.86 17.08
C PHE A 524 8.87 -16.94 18.49
N GLY A 525 9.42 -15.83 19.02
CA GLY A 525 10.07 -15.79 20.34
C GLY A 525 11.59 -16.03 20.29
N ASN A 526 12.29 -15.54 21.32
CA ASN A 526 13.75 -15.41 21.34
C ASN A 526 14.54 -16.72 21.14
N CYS A 527 14.00 -17.85 21.60
CA CYS A 527 14.69 -19.15 21.60
C CYS A 527 14.00 -20.16 20.66
N SER A 528 13.19 -19.69 19.72
CA SER A 528 12.45 -20.53 18.79
C SER A 528 13.38 -21.25 17.81
N ASN A 529 12.90 -22.36 17.25
CA ASN A 529 13.59 -23.06 16.17
C ASN A 529 13.80 -22.12 14.97
N GLU A 530 12.84 -21.27 14.69
CA GLU A 530 12.90 -20.28 13.59
C GLU A 530 14.08 -19.32 13.77
N VAL A 531 14.35 -18.83 14.97
CA VAL A 531 15.52 -17.97 15.27
C VAL A 531 16.82 -18.75 15.06
N ILE A 532 16.89 -20.00 15.53
CA ILE A 532 18.05 -20.87 15.36
C ILE A 532 18.33 -21.09 13.86
N GLN A 533 17.31 -21.50 13.12
CA GLN A 533 17.48 -21.84 11.70
C GLN A 533 17.71 -20.61 10.82
N THR A 534 17.11 -19.45 11.13
CA THR A 534 17.41 -18.18 10.44
C THR A 534 18.89 -17.83 10.60
N THR A 535 19.42 -17.99 11.82
CA THR A 535 20.85 -17.74 12.12
C THR A 535 21.76 -18.72 11.37
N ASN A 536 21.41 -20.03 11.39
CA ASN A 536 22.19 -21.06 10.75
C ASN A 536 22.16 -20.98 9.21
N ALA A 537 21.03 -20.55 8.63
CA ALA A 537 20.94 -20.35 7.19
C ALA A 537 21.83 -19.18 6.72
N TRP A 538 21.95 -18.09 7.50
CA TRP A 538 22.92 -17.04 7.19
C TRP A 538 24.37 -17.50 7.34
N HIS A 539 24.66 -18.32 8.36
CA HIS A 539 25.98 -18.94 8.48
C HIS A 539 26.30 -19.85 7.29
N ALA A 540 25.33 -20.61 6.82
CA ALA A 540 25.48 -21.51 5.65
C ALA A 540 25.88 -20.77 4.39
N VAL A 541 25.38 -19.55 4.18
CA VAL A 541 25.76 -18.71 3.04
C VAL A 541 26.95 -17.77 3.34
N GLY A 542 27.72 -18.05 4.39
CA GLY A 542 28.96 -17.33 4.70
C GLY A 542 28.77 -16.01 5.47
N VAL A 543 27.59 -15.69 5.97
CA VAL A 543 27.33 -14.45 6.70
C VAL A 543 27.20 -14.70 8.21
N GLY A 544 28.29 -14.45 8.93
CA GLY A 544 28.36 -14.54 10.39
C GLY A 544 28.44 -15.96 10.95
N SER A 545 28.39 -16.09 12.26
CA SER A 545 28.59 -17.36 12.97
C SER A 545 27.32 -18.21 13.05
N VAL A 546 27.49 -19.52 13.27
CA VAL A 546 26.40 -20.44 13.62
C VAL A 546 25.70 -19.97 14.90
N TYR A 547 24.44 -20.36 15.06
CA TYR A 547 23.71 -20.08 16.29
C TYR A 547 24.43 -20.71 17.50
N ALA A 548 24.70 -19.87 18.47
CA ALA A 548 25.19 -20.31 19.78
C ALA A 548 24.15 -19.90 20.84
N PRO A 549 23.61 -20.83 21.60
CA PRO A 549 22.72 -20.47 22.69
C PRO A 549 23.46 -19.58 23.69
N SER A 550 22.81 -18.51 24.13
CA SER A 550 23.38 -17.68 25.21
C SER A 550 23.48 -18.52 26.46
N ALA A 551 24.65 -18.54 27.07
CA ALA A 551 24.83 -19.23 28.36
C ALA A 551 23.84 -18.63 29.37
N ILE A 552 23.09 -19.50 30.03
CA ILE A 552 22.29 -19.11 31.20
C ILE A 552 23.29 -19.00 32.36
N ASN A 553 23.46 -17.78 32.87
CA ASN A 553 24.23 -17.53 34.09
C ASN A 553 23.25 -17.35 35.27
N PRO A 554 22.96 -18.40 36.04
CA PRO A 554 22.08 -18.27 37.19
C PRO A 554 22.66 -17.26 38.16
N ASN A 555 21.87 -16.29 38.56
CA ASN A 555 22.28 -15.28 39.53
C ASN A 555 21.06 -14.75 40.29
N PHE A 556 21.27 -14.33 41.51
CA PHE A 556 20.23 -13.77 42.37
C PHE A 556 20.82 -12.84 43.43
N ILE A 557 19.95 -12.00 43.98
CA ILE A 557 20.27 -11.12 45.11
C ILE A 557 19.34 -11.48 46.27
N ALA A 558 19.89 -11.64 47.49
CA ALA A 558 19.13 -11.71 48.73
C ALA A 558 18.96 -10.32 49.35
N ASN A 559 17.81 -10.04 49.95
CA ASN A 559 17.54 -8.75 50.62
C ASN A 559 18.48 -8.51 51.82
N SER A 560 18.98 -9.58 52.45
CA SER A 560 20.02 -9.53 53.46
C SER A 560 20.72 -10.88 53.58
N THR A 561 21.97 -10.89 53.97
CA THR A 561 22.77 -12.09 54.26
C THR A 561 23.05 -12.26 55.74
N ASN A 562 22.65 -11.30 56.60
CA ASN A 562 22.84 -11.31 58.03
C ASN A 562 21.55 -10.96 58.76
N TYR A 563 21.16 -11.80 59.69
CA TYR A 563 19.96 -11.62 60.51
C TYR A 563 20.31 -11.80 61.97
N CYS A 564 19.79 -10.94 62.84
CA CYS A 564 20.05 -10.97 64.29
C CYS A 564 19.01 -11.78 65.07
N THR A 565 17.92 -12.20 64.41
CA THR A 565 16.84 -12.98 65.07
C THR A 565 16.36 -14.11 64.15
N LEU A 566 15.92 -15.20 64.76
CA LEU A 566 15.33 -16.36 64.04
C LEU A 566 13.88 -16.56 64.51
N PRO A 567 13.00 -17.05 63.65
CA PRO A 567 13.21 -17.36 62.20
C PRO A 567 13.42 -16.10 61.37
N ALA A 568 14.26 -16.19 60.31
CA ALA A 568 14.56 -15.08 59.41
C ALA A 568 13.90 -15.32 58.08
N THR A 569 13.13 -14.34 57.59
CA THR A 569 12.50 -14.39 56.28
C THR A 569 13.38 -13.67 55.25
N ILE A 570 13.81 -14.37 54.21
CA ILE A 570 14.73 -13.90 53.19
C ILE A 570 13.98 -13.82 51.86
N SER A 571 14.06 -12.66 51.19
CA SER A 571 13.57 -12.48 49.82
C SER A 571 14.72 -12.62 48.83
N PHE A 572 14.55 -13.51 47.86
CA PHE A 572 15.51 -13.73 46.79
C PHE A 572 14.94 -13.12 45.50
N SER A 573 15.66 -12.17 44.92
CA SER A 573 15.34 -11.57 43.62
C SER A 573 16.22 -12.19 42.55
N ASN A 574 15.60 -12.77 41.54
CA ASN A 574 16.30 -13.36 40.41
C ASN A 574 16.92 -12.27 39.53
N THR A 575 18.21 -12.44 39.24
CA THR A 575 18.95 -11.59 38.28
C THR A 575 19.54 -12.39 37.13
N THR A 576 19.07 -13.64 36.94
CA THR A 576 19.49 -14.51 35.85
C THR A 576 19.02 -13.91 34.50
N SER A 577 19.94 -13.72 33.56
CA SER A 577 19.62 -13.39 32.20
C SER A 577 19.24 -14.65 31.40
N ASN A 578 18.27 -14.52 30.49
CA ASN A 578 17.83 -15.56 29.56
C ASN A 578 17.18 -16.82 30.16
N GLY A 579 16.85 -16.84 31.44
CA GLY A 579 16.11 -17.92 32.08
C GLY A 579 14.62 -17.84 31.76
N VAL A 580 14.00 -18.96 31.36
CA VAL A 580 12.55 -19.05 31.06
C VAL A 580 11.75 -19.77 32.15
N SER A 581 12.47 -20.52 33.03
CA SER A 581 11.91 -21.17 34.22
C SER A 581 12.97 -21.23 35.31
N TYR A 582 12.54 -21.28 36.57
CA TYR A 582 13.42 -21.25 37.74
C TYR A 582 12.98 -22.28 38.73
N THR A 583 13.97 -22.97 39.36
CA THR A 583 13.76 -23.80 40.53
C THR A 583 14.78 -23.39 41.59
N TRP A 584 14.29 -23.02 42.75
CA TRP A 584 15.09 -22.64 43.89
C TRP A 584 15.20 -23.82 44.86
N PHE A 585 16.41 -24.09 45.29
CA PHE A 585 16.71 -25.08 46.32
C PHE A 585 17.28 -24.33 47.53
N PHE A 586 16.56 -24.31 48.63
CA PHE A 586 16.93 -23.51 49.80
C PHE A 586 17.92 -24.21 50.76
N GLY A 587 18.22 -25.48 50.52
CA GLY A 587 19.20 -26.25 51.30
C GLY A 587 18.61 -27.00 52.50
N ASP A 588 17.35 -26.78 52.81
CA ASP A 588 16.58 -27.47 53.87
C ASP A 588 15.60 -28.52 53.29
N ASN A 589 15.82 -28.96 52.04
CA ASN A 589 15.00 -29.87 51.27
C ASN A 589 13.68 -29.24 50.77
N THR A 590 13.47 -27.93 50.91
CA THR A 590 12.35 -27.23 50.31
C THR A 590 12.75 -26.60 48.97
N THR A 591 11.77 -26.41 48.08
CA THR A 591 11.96 -25.84 46.74
C THR A 591 10.85 -24.85 46.39
N SER A 592 11.13 -23.93 45.47
CA SER A 592 10.14 -23.04 44.87
C SER A 592 10.42 -22.84 43.39
N THR A 593 9.38 -22.54 42.58
CA THR A 593 9.46 -22.31 41.13
C THR A 593 9.16 -20.88 40.71
N GLY A 594 8.99 -19.95 41.62
CA GLY A 594 8.72 -18.54 41.32
C GLY A 594 9.93 -17.82 40.72
N THR A 595 9.71 -16.77 39.94
CA THR A 595 10.80 -15.90 39.42
C THR A 595 11.54 -15.22 40.55
N ASN A 596 10.82 -14.66 41.52
CA ASN A 596 11.33 -14.17 42.81
C ASN A 596 10.63 -14.94 43.91
N VAL A 597 11.37 -15.28 44.97
CA VAL A 597 10.84 -16.15 46.03
C VAL A 597 11.18 -15.60 47.41
N VAL A 598 10.37 -16.00 48.37
CA VAL A 598 10.61 -15.73 49.81
C VAL A 598 10.72 -17.05 50.51
N HIS A 599 11.67 -17.17 51.41
CA HIS A 599 11.90 -18.37 52.25
C HIS A 599 12.23 -17.96 53.69
N THR A 600 11.77 -18.77 54.66
CA THR A 600 11.92 -18.48 56.08
C THR A 600 12.64 -19.61 56.79
#